data_75deeb0cfafc6e9292fe38404ed6d8bc
#
_entry.id   75deeb0cfafc6e9292fe38404ed6d8bc
#
_cell.length_a   1.000
_cell.length_b   1.000
_cell.length_c   1.000
_cell.angle_alpha   90.00
_cell.angle_beta   90.00
_cell.angle_gamma   90.00
#
_symmetry.space_group_name_H-M   'P 1'
#
loop_
_entity.id
_entity.type
_entity.pdbx_description
1 polymer ?
#
loop_
_entity_poly.entity_id
_entity_poly.type
_entity_poly.pdbx_seq_one_letter_code
_entity_poly.pdbx_strand_id
1 'polypeptide(L)'
;MKKNTQNPNMHYQTHVFCCVNERPPDHPRSCCAARGSGALRDYMKSRTKALGIRDIRINNSGCLERCELGPTMVIYPEGVWYHFTEKEDIEEILQTHILKGQRVERLLLKPGQTFLVPPAEHTIDLKVIDIRRDTSDILLIEVAAGGENELPPFSAGAHIDLLIGDKYRRSYSIASDPSDRGKYILGILREKNSKGGSAWLHENVEVGMHLVASPPKNNFAIIQEATQHMLIAGGIGALGSLLVGSAF
;
A
#
# COMPACT_ATOMS: atom_id res chain seq x y z
N MET A 1 12.18 29.86 -15.01
CA MET A 1 10.73 30.14 -15.06
C MET A 1 10.25 29.89 -16.48
N LYS A 2 9.63 28.71 -16.76
CA LYS A 2 8.94 28.52 -18.05
C LYS A 2 7.63 29.29 -17.95
N LYS A 3 7.47 30.33 -18.77
CA LYS A 3 6.21 31.04 -18.98
C LYS A 3 5.19 29.99 -19.44
N ASN A 4 4.17 29.75 -18.61
CA ASN A 4 3.01 28.96 -18.99
C ASN A 4 2.37 29.70 -20.18
N THR A 5 2.59 29.22 -21.40
CA THR A 5 1.95 29.78 -22.60
C THR A 5 0.48 29.35 -22.50
N GLN A 6 -0.36 30.24 -21.95
CA GLN A 6 -1.81 30.05 -21.93
C GLN A 6 -2.28 29.81 -23.36
N ASN A 7 -2.93 28.69 -23.62
CA ASN A 7 -3.57 28.42 -24.90
C ASN A 7 -4.87 29.24 -24.95
N PRO A 8 -4.96 30.27 -25.83
CA PRO A 8 -6.11 31.17 -25.87
C PRO A 8 -7.42 30.50 -26.28
N ASN A 9 -7.36 29.27 -26.81
CA ASN A 9 -8.52 28.51 -27.26
C ASN A 9 -9.09 27.58 -26.19
N MET A 10 -8.58 27.59 -24.95
CA MET A 10 -9.07 26.75 -23.86
C MET A 10 -9.92 27.57 -22.89
N HIS A 11 -11.12 27.06 -22.52
CA HIS A 11 -11.97 27.67 -21.51
C HIS A 11 -11.32 27.63 -20.11
N TYR A 12 -10.51 26.60 -19.82
CA TYR A 12 -9.73 26.43 -18.58
C TYR A 12 -8.36 25.86 -18.94
N GLN A 13 -7.32 26.39 -18.34
CA GLN A 13 -5.95 25.90 -18.56
C GLN A 13 -5.70 24.57 -17.82
N THR A 14 -6.40 24.38 -16.71
CA THR A 14 -6.24 23.18 -15.87
C THR A 14 -7.59 22.54 -15.57
N HIS A 15 -7.67 21.24 -15.75
CA HIS A 15 -8.79 20.41 -15.34
C HIS A 15 -8.35 19.41 -14.29
N VAL A 16 -9.03 19.41 -13.14
CA VAL A 16 -8.85 18.39 -12.12
C VAL A 16 -10.08 17.49 -12.11
N PHE A 17 -9.88 16.19 -12.27
CA PHE A 17 -10.93 15.18 -12.18
C PHE A 17 -10.73 14.37 -10.90
N CYS A 18 -11.60 14.56 -9.92
CA CYS A 18 -11.60 13.80 -8.68
C CYS A 18 -12.58 12.63 -8.81
N CYS A 19 -12.13 11.43 -8.53
CA CYS A 19 -13.00 10.27 -8.49
C CYS A 19 -13.95 10.39 -7.29
N VAL A 20 -15.25 10.45 -7.56
CA VAL A 20 -16.32 10.47 -6.55
C VAL A 20 -17.26 9.28 -6.73
N ASN A 21 -16.76 8.22 -7.36
CA ASN A 21 -17.54 7.02 -7.62
C ASN A 21 -17.92 6.34 -6.30
N GLU A 22 -19.18 5.96 -6.21
CA GLU A 22 -19.78 5.25 -5.09
C GLU A 22 -20.04 3.78 -5.46
N ARG A 23 -19.89 2.88 -4.49
CA ARG A 23 -20.16 1.45 -4.63
C ARG A 23 -20.86 0.94 -3.38
N PRO A 24 -21.53 -0.23 -3.44
CA PRO A 24 -22.07 -0.88 -2.26
C PRO A 24 -21.04 -1.08 -1.17
N PRO A 25 -21.42 -1.00 0.13
CA PRO A 25 -20.48 -1.09 1.24
C PRO A 25 -19.64 -2.38 1.28
N ASP A 26 -20.19 -3.48 0.79
CA ASP A 26 -19.59 -4.82 0.72
C ASP A 26 -18.72 -5.05 -0.53
N HIS A 27 -18.58 -4.05 -1.39
CA HIS A 27 -17.80 -4.20 -2.61
C HIS A 27 -16.31 -4.39 -2.29
N PRO A 28 -15.65 -5.47 -2.79
CA PRO A 28 -14.29 -5.87 -2.37
C PRO A 28 -13.19 -4.83 -2.64
N ARG A 29 -13.40 -3.93 -3.62
CA ARG A 29 -12.44 -2.87 -3.93
C ARG A 29 -12.73 -1.55 -3.22
N SER A 30 -13.80 -1.46 -2.39
CA SER A 30 -14.24 -0.20 -1.81
C SER A 30 -14.44 0.90 -2.90
N CYS A 31 -14.56 2.17 -2.53
CA CYS A 31 -14.67 3.27 -3.48
C CYS A 31 -14.12 4.59 -2.93
N CYS A 32 -13.87 5.55 -3.81
CA CYS A 32 -13.35 6.85 -3.42
C CYS A 32 -14.36 7.66 -2.62
N ALA A 33 -15.67 7.55 -2.92
CA ALA A 33 -16.72 8.23 -2.17
C ALA A 33 -16.76 7.81 -0.70
N ALA A 34 -16.70 6.50 -0.42
CA ALA A 34 -16.66 5.96 0.94
C ALA A 34 -15.44 6.42 1.74
N ARG A 35 -14.39 6.89 1.07
CA ARG A 35 -13.16 7.45 1.67
C ARG A 35 -13.18 8.99 1.71
N GLY A 36 -14.34 9.62 1.57
CA GLY A 36 -14.51 11.06 1.73
C GLY A 36 -14.11 11.94 0.53
N SER A 37 -13.85 11.35 -0.65
CA SER A 37 -13.37 12.10 -1.83
C SER A 37 -14.29 13.24 -2.26
N GLY A 38 -15.60 13.10 -2.12
CA GLY A 38 -16.58 14.14 -2.46
C GLY A 38 -16.39 15.41 -1.63
N ALA A 39 -16.27 15.27 -0.31
CA ALA A 39 -16.05 16.40 0.59
C ALA A 39 -14.71 17.10 0.33
N LEU A 40 -13.64 16.34 0.07
CA LEU A 40 -12.32 16.88 -0.25
C LEU A 40 -12.31 17.59 -1.61
N ARG A 41 -13.03 17.07 -2.61
CA ARG A 41 -13.21 17.75 -3.90
C ARG A 41 -13.97 19.06 -3.74
N ASP A 42 -15.03 19.09 -2.92
CA ASP A 42 -15.78 20.32 -2.64
C ASP A 42 -14.92 21.34 -1.90
N TYR A 43 -14.10 20.87 -0.96
CA TYR A 43 -13.10 21.69 -0.31
C TYR A 43 -12.13 22.30 -1.32
N MET A 44 -11.53 21.50 -2.20
CA MET A 44 -10.64 21.98 -3.27
C MET A 44 -11.31 23.06 -4.13
N LYS A 45 -12.57 22.84 -4.54
CA LYS A 45 -13.34 23.80 -5.34
C LYS A 45 -13.57 25.12 -4.60
N SER A 46 -13.83 25.10 -3.29
CA SER A 46 -14.02 26.31 -2.50
C SER A 46 -12.68 27.05 -2.30
N ARG A 47 -11.60 26.31 -2.09
CA ARG A 47 -10.26 26.88 -1.92
C ARG A 47 -9.72 27.53 -3.19
N THR A 48 -9.95 26.94 -4.37
CA THR A 48 -9.56 27.58 -5.64
C THR A 48 -10.22 28.94 -5.82
N LYS A 49 -11.51 29.06 -5.43
CA LYS A 49 -12.23 30.35 -5.45
C LYS A 49 -11.62 31.34 -4.44
N ALA A 50 -11.36 30.88 -3.21
CA ALA A 50 -10.78 31.74 -2.15
C ALA A 50 -9.39 32.24 -2.49
N LEU A 51 -8.59 31.44 -3.20
CA LEU A 51 -7.24 31.79 -3.69
C LEU A 51 -7.27 32.61 -4.99
N GLY A 52 -8.45 32.90 -5.56
CA GLY A 52 -8.59 33.67 -6.80
C GLY A 52 -8.07 32.95 -8.06
N ILE A 53 -7.93 31.63 -8.03
CA ILE A 53 -7.47 30.83 -9.18
C ILE A 53 -8.63 30.72 -10.17
N ARG A 54 -8.51 31.32 -11.37
CA ARG A 54 -9.62 31.45 -12.34
C ARG A 54 -9.57 30.40 -13.46
N ASP A 55 -8.39 29.99 -13.89
CA ASP A 55 -8.20 29.17 -15.10
C ASP A 55 -8.18 27.66 -14.78
N ILE A 56 -8.86 27.25 -13.69
CA ILE A 56 -8.96 25.86 -13.24
C ILE A 56 -10.41 25.41 -13.12
N ARG A 57 -10.67 24.18 -13.51
CA ARG A 57 -11.96 23.52 -13.32
C ARG A 57 -11.81 22.27 -12.47
N ILE A 58 -12.49 22.25 -11.31
CA ILE A 58 -12.56 21.07 -10.44
C ILE A 58 -13.82 20.28 -10.80
N ASN A 59 -13.65 19.06 -11.28
CA ASN A 59 -14.70 18.21 -11.81
C ASN A 59 -14.92 16.98 -10.92
N ASN A 60 -16.16 16.48 -10.93
CA ASN A 60 -16.44 15.11 -10.53
C ASN A 60 -16.04 14.17 -11.67
N SER A 61 -15.51 13.02 -11.30
CA SER A 61 -15.33 11.91 -12.23
C SER A 61 -16.03 10.66 -11.68
N GLY A 62 -16.51 9.81 -12.59
CA GLY A 62 -16.80 8.42 -12.28
C GLY A 62 -15.55 7.65 -11.86
N CYS A 63 -15.64 6.33 -11.86
CA CYS A 63 -14.52 5.49 -11.48
C CYS A 63 -13.30 5.68 -12.41
N LEU A 64 -12.16 6.05 -11.82
CA LEU A 64 -10.87 6.17 -12.52
C LEU A 64 -10.07 4.86 -12.50
N GLU A 65 -10.67 3.76 -12.05
CA GLU A 65 -10.11 2.40 -11.98
C GLU A 65 -8.81 2.28 -11.16
N ARG A 66 -8.64 3.13 -10.14
CA ARG A 66 -7.52 3.11 -9.20
C ARG A 66 -8.03 3.04 -7.75
N CYS A 67 -9.03 2.18 -7.52
CA CYS A 67 -9.75 2.11 -6.23
C CYS A 67 -8.83 1.72 -5.07
N GLU A 68 -7.82 0.87 -5.31
CA GLU A 68 -6.83 0.46 -4.32
C GLU A 68 -5.95 1.63 -3.87
N LEU A 69 -5.78 2.62 -4.74
CA LEU A 69 -4.98 3.83 -4.51
C LEU A 69 -5.84 5.06 -4.12
N GLY A 70 -7.17 4.88 -4.05
CA GLY A 70 -8.10 5.98 -3.80
C GLY A 70 -8.09 6.52 -2.36
N PRO A 71 -8.59 7.73 -2.16
CA PRO A 71 -9.13 8.65 -3.17
C PRO A 71 -8.10 9.14 -4.18
N THR A 72 -8.49 9.22 -5.46
CA THR A 72 -7.58 9.62 -6.53
C THR A 72 -8.13 10.79 -7.35
N MET A 73 -7.22 11.62 -7.84
CA MET A 73 -7.49 12.63 -8.85
C MET A 73 -6.46 12.59 -9.97
N VAL A 74 -6.84 13.13 -11.12
CA VAL A 74 -5.91 13.40 -12.22
C VAL A 74 -6.02 14.85 -12.64
N ILE A 75 -4.88 15.47 -12.92
CA ILE A 75 -4.76 16.88 -13.33
C ILE A 75 -4.27 16.93 -14.77
N TYR A 76 -5.04 17.58 -15.62
CA TYR A 76 -4.71 17.84 -17.02
C TYR A 76 -4.40 19.32 -17.23
N PRO A 77 -3.51 19.65 -18.22
CA PRO A 77 -3.08 18.81 -19.35
C PRO A 77 -1.92 17.84 -19.02
N GLU A 78 -1.25 17.95 -17.87
CA GLU A 78 -0.02 17.19 -17.56
C GLU A 78 -0.27 15.69 -17.37
N GLY A 79 -1.51 15.27 -17.11
CA GLY A 79 -1.87 13.89 -16.83
C GLY A 79 -1.29 13.38 -15.50
N VAL A 80 -1.12 14.28 -14.53
CA VAL A 80 -0.53 13.95 -13.23
C VAL A 80 -1.58 13.38 -12.30
N TRP A 81 -1.28 12.23 -11.70
CA TRP A 81 -2.18 11.53 -10.80
C TRP A 81 -1.73 11.67 -9.36
N TYR A 82 -2.70 11.98 -8.47
CA TYR A 82 -2.48 12.10 -7.05
C TYR A 82 -3.45 11.21 -6.25
N HIS A 83 -2.93 10.67 -5.14
CA HIS A 83 -3.70 10.22 -3.99
C HIS A 83 -3.88 11.39 -3.02
N PHE A 84 -5.03 11.46 -2.33
CA PHE A 84 -5.30 12.50 -1.34
C PHE A 84 -6.30 11.99 -0.31
N THR A 85 -6.08 12.29 0.98
CA THR A 85 -6.92 11.79 2.08
C THR A 85 -7.41 12.88 3.00
N GLU A 86 -6.79 14.04 3.00
CA GLU A 86 -7.05 15.12 3.95
C GLU A 86 -6.99 16.50 3.26
N LYS A 87 -7.42 17.52 3.98
CA LYS A 87 -7.43 18.90 3.45
C LYS A 87 -6.03 19.43 3.20
N GLU A 88 -5.08 19.01 4.00
CA GLU A 88 -3.66 19.35 3.93
C GLU A 88 -3.06 18.88 2.59
N ASP A 89 -3.43 17.70 2.11
CA ASP A 89 -3.05 17.19 0.78
C ASP A 89 -3.57 18.12 -0.33
N ILE A 90 -4.81 18.56 -0.20
CA ILE A 90 -5.43 19.48 -1.16
C ILE A 90 -4.72 20.84 -1.15
N GLU A 91 -4.41 21.39 0.03
CA GLU A 91 -3.67 22.65 0.14
C GLU A 91 -2.28 22.53 -0.50
N GLU A 92 -1.56 21.44 -0.24
CA GLU A 92 -0.24 21.21 -0.81
C GLU A 92 -0.30 21.09 -2.34
N ILE A 93 -1.28 20.36 -2.88
CA ILE A 93 -1.50 20.26 -4.34
C ILE A 93 -1.79 21.65 -4.93
N LEU A 94 -2.66 22.44 -4.30
CA LEU A 94 -2.97 23.79 -4.78
C LEU A 94 -1.76 24.71 -4.75
N GLN A 95 -1.01 24.73 -3.64
CA GLN A 95 0.14 25.62 -3.46
C GLN A 95 1.34 25.20 -4.30
N THR A 96 1.61 23.90 -4.42
CA THR A 96 2.83 23.38 -5.07
C THR A 96 2.59 23.08 -6.53
N HIS A 97 1.53 22.35 -6.87
CA HIS A 97 1.29 21.97 -8.27
C HIS A 97 0.58 23.09 -9.05
N ILE A 98 -0.57 23.55 -8.55
CA ILE A 98 -1.40 24.50 -9.34
C ILE A 98 -0.75 25.88 -9.42
N LEU A 99 -0.24 26.41 -8.30
CA LEU A 99 0.32 27.76 -8.27
C LEU A 99 1.79 27.83 -8.69
N LYS A 100 2.61 26.82 -8.36
CA LYS A 100 4.06 26.83 -8.63
C LYS A 100 4.49 25.92 -9.78
N GLY A 101 3.60 25.05 -10.30
CA GLY A 101 3.90 24.11 -11.39
C GLY A 101 4.86 22.97 -10.98
N GLN A 102 5.01 22.70 -9.69
CA GLN A 102 5.87 21.64 -9.15
C GLN A 102 5.02 20.48 -8.68
N ARG A 103 5.47 19.24 -8.88
CA ARG A 103 4.75 18.05 -8.43
C ARG A 103 4.89 17.86 -6.94
N VAL A 104 3.84 17.32 -6.30
CA VAL A 104 3.85 16.91 -4.90
C VAL A 104 4.26 15.44 -4.84
N GLU A 105 5.55 15.17 -4.70
CA GLU A 105 6.13 13.82 -4.85
C GLU A 105 5.51 12.78 -3.90
N ARG A 106 5.22 13.15 -2.64
CA ARG A 106 4.64 12.23 -1.65
C ARG A 106 3.23 11.74 -2.02
N LEU A 107 2.48 12.52 -2.80
CA LEU A 107 1.10 12.20 -3.21
C LEU A 107 1.02 11.61 -4.61
N LEU A 108 2.15 11.61 -5.34
CA LEU A 108 2.20 11.21 -6.73
C LEU A 108 1.93 9.71 -6.89
N LEU A 109 1.01 9.37 -7.77
CA LEU A 109 0.79 7.99 -8.18
C LEU A 109 1.63 7.66 -9.41
N LYS A 110 2.40 6.58 -9.30
CA LYS A 110 3.29 6.12 -10.38
C LYS A 110 2.54 5.19 -11.35
N PRO A 111 2.93 5.18 -12.64
CA PRO A 111 2.41 4.21 -13.60
C PRO A 111 2.67 2.77 -13.12
N GLY A 112 1.64 1.93 -13.18
CA GLY A 112 1.74 0.53 -12.75
C GLY A 112 1.65 0.28 -11.25
N GLN A 113 1.58 1.32 -10.42
CA GLN A 113 1.36 1.19 -8.98
C GLN A 113 0.00 0.54 -8.70
N THR A 114 -0.04 -0.42 -7.78
CA THR A 114 -1.25 -1.19 -7.44
C THR A 114 -1.67 -1.04 -5.98
N PHE A 115 -0.86 -0.40 -5.14
CA PHE A 115 -1.15 -0.09 -3.74
C PHE A 115 -0.44 1.18 -3.32
N LEU A 116 -0.92 1.81 -2.23
CA LEU A 116 -0.23 2.93 -1.61
C LEU A 116 0.92 2.41 -0.75
N VAL A 117 2.10 2.97 -0.96
CA VAL A 117 3.24 2.70 -0.07
C VAL A 117 2.98 3.45 1.24
N PRO A 118 2.93 2.78 2.39
CA PRO A 118 2.76 3.45 3.66
C PRO A 118 3.92 4.41 3.94
N PRO A 119 3.72 5.48 4.73
CA PRO A 119 4.81 6.30 5.24
C PRO A 119 5.87 5.45 5.94
N ALA A 120 7.13 5.87 5.88
CA ALA A 120 8.27 5.13 6.46
C ALA A 120 8.08 4.81 7.95
N GLU A 121 7.43 5.70 8.70
CA GLU A 121 7.07 5.50 10.11
C GLU A 121 6.08 4.36 10.37
N HIS A 122 5.37 3.91 9.35
CA HIS A 122 4.42 2.79 9.39
C HIS A 122 4.96 1.53 8.69
N THR A 123 6.26 1.47 8.48
CA THR A 123 6.94 0.31 7.87
C THR A 123 8.11 -0.12 8.73
N ILE A 124 8.54 -1.37 8.53
CA ILE A 124 9.77 -1.91 9.12
C ILE A 124 10.73 -2.28 7.98
N ASP A 125 12.01 -2.02 8.20
CA ASP A 125 13.08 -2.49 7.33
C ASP A 125 13.53 -3.87 7.80
N LEU A 126 13.55 -4.83 6.90
CA LEU A 126 13.92 -6.21 7.13
C LEU A 126 15.12 -6.56 6.28
N LYS A 127 16.16 -7.12 6.89
CA LYS A 127 17.33 -7.65 6.18
C LYS A 127 17.22 -9.17 6.06
N VAL A 128 17.32 -9.69 4.86
CA VAL A 128 17.36 -11.14 4.61
C VAL A 128 18.68 -11.70 5.14
N ILE A 129 18.60 -12.65 6.09
CA ILE A 129 19.77 -13.24 6.73
C ILE A 129 20.03 -14.69 6.30
N ASP A 130 18.99 -15.40 5.86
CA ASP A 130 19.10 -16.76 5.31
C ASP A 130 18.00 -17.04 4.30
N ILE A 131 18.29 -17.93 3.37
CA ILE A 131 17.36 -18.37 2.32
C ILE A 131 17.50 -19.88 2.17
N ARG A 132 16.40 -20.61 2.34
CA ARG A 132 16.32 -22.05 2.11
C ARG A 132 15.24 -22.39 1.10
N ARG A 133 15.60 -23.13 0.08
CA ARG A 133 14.65 -23.72 -0.88
C ARG A 133 14.25 -25.10 -0.39
N ASP A 134 13.07 -25.20 0.20
CA ASP A 134 12.57 -26.46 0.77
C ASP A 134 12.09 -27.41 -0.35
N THR A 135 11.43 -26.84 -1.35
CA THR A 135 11.02 -27.52 -2.59
C THR A 135 11.23 -26.60 -3.79
N SER A 136 10.94 -27.07 -5.01
CA SER A 136 10.95 -26.21 -6.23
C SER A 136 10.04 -24.99 -6.10
N ASP A 137 8.95 -25.11 -5.34
CA ASP A 137 7.89 -24.13 -5.26
C ASP A 137 7.79 -23.44 -3.90
N ILE A 138 8.59 -23.88 -2.89
CA ILE A 138 8.58 -23.31 -1.55
C ILE A 138 9.95 -22.73 -1.22
N LEU A 139 9.94 -21.44 -0.93
CA LEU A 139 11.07 -20.67 -0.46
C LEU A 139 10.83 -20.25 0.99
N LEU A 140 11.75 -20.58 1.88
CA LEU A 140 11.80 -20.05 3.23
C LEU A 140 12.84 -18.95 3.30
N ILE A 141 12.48 -17.78 3.80
CA ILE A 141 13.41 -16.69 4.05
C ILE A 141 13.41 -16.36 5.54
N GLU A 142 14.60 -16.21 6.10
CA GLU A 142 14.79 -15.66 7.43
C GLU A 142 15.18 -14.19 7.30
N VAL A 143 14.47 -13.33 8.04
CA VAL A 143 14.70 -11.89 8.02
C VAL A 143 14.92 -11.38 9.44
N ALA A 144 15.89 -10.51 9.63
CA ALA A 144 16.14 -9.77 10.86
C ALA A 144 15.81 -8.29 10.67
N ALA A 145 15.89 -7.49 11.73
CA ALA A 145 15.78 -6.04 11.60
C ALA A 145 16.93 -5.51 10.72
N GLY A 146 16.59 -4.60 9.79
CA GLY A 146 17.54 -3.99 8.86
C GLY A 146 18.46 -2.94 9.51
N GLY A 147 18.19 -2.54 10.76
CA GLY A 147 18.95 -1.58 11.56
C GLY A 147 19.30 -2.13 12.94
N GLU A 148 19.61 -1.24 13.87
CA GLU A 148 20.00 -1.58 15.25
C GLU A 148 18.83 -1.96 16.17
N ASN A 149 17.58 -1.77 15.71
CA ASN A 149 16.38 -2.05 16.49
C ASN A 149 16.03 -3.55 16.44
N GLU A 150 15.39 -4.03 17.49
CA GLU A 150 14.77 -5.36 17.49
C GLU A 150 13.53 -5.39 16.58
N LEU A 151 13.19 -6.57 16.09
CA LEU A 151 11.92 -6.77 15.39
C LEU A 151 10.72 -6.54 16.32
N PRO A 152 9.61 -5.94 15.82
CA PRO A 152 8.40 -5.82 16.61
C PRO A 152 7.89 -7.16 17.11
N PRO A 153 7.33 -7.23 18.34
CA PRO A 153 6.75 -8.47 18.86
C PRO A 153 5.54 -8.89 18.02
N PHE A 154 5.29 -10.18 17.98
CA PHE A 154 4.10 -10.73 17.33
C PHE A 154 3.53 -11.90 18.16
N SER A 155 2.34 -12.34 17.84
CA SER A 155 1.70 -13.53 18.41
C SER A 155 1.46 -14.57 17.32
N ALA A 156 1.29 -15.83 17.73
CA ALA A 156 0.98 -16.92 16.79
C ALA A 156 -0.23 -16.60 15.92
N GLY A 157 -0.11 -16.86 14.61
CA GLY A 157 -1.11 -16.49 13.60
C GLY A 157 -0.90 -15.12 12.97
N ALA A 158 0.11 -14.36 13.39
CA ALA A 158 0.43 -13.07 12.80
C ALA A 158 1.05 -13.20 11.40
N HIS A 159 0.89 -12.14 10.62
CA HIS A 159 1.47 -11.98 9.30
C HIS A 159 2.05 -10.57 9.12
N ILE A 160 2.91 -10.41 8.14
CA ILE A 160 3.38 -9.12 7.65
C ILE A 160 3.03 -8.96 6.18
N ASP A 161 2.89 -7.71 5.73
CA ASP A 161 2.76 -7.40 4.32
C ASP A 161 4.13 -6.97 3.78
N LEU A 162 4.76 -7.78 2.93
CA LEU A 162 5.95 -7.37 2.18
C LEU A 162 5.59 -6.42 1.05
N LEU A 163 6.34 -5.33 0.94
CA LEU A 163 6.24 -4.35 -0.12
C LEU A 163 7.38 -4.59 -1.11
N ILE A 164 7.04 -5.03 -2.32
CA ILE A 164 8.03 -5.40 -3.34
C ILE A 164 8.02 -4.31 -4.41
N GLY A 165 8.93 -3.36 -4.25
CA GLY A 165 8.93 -2.11 -5.01
C GLY A 165 7.59 -1.38 -4.87
N ASP A 166 7.21 -0.61 -5.89
CA ASP A 166 5.92 0.10 -5.95
C ASP A 166 4.79 -0.79 -6.54
N LYS A 167 5.08 -2.07 -6.82
CA LYS A 167 4.22 -2.90 -7.66
C LYS A 167 3.46 -3.97 -6.90
N TYR A 168 4.06 -4.60 -5.90
CA TYR A 168 3.44 -5.72 -5.21
C TYR A 168 3.41 -5.50 -3.70
N ARG A 169 2.27 -5.81 -3.10
CA ARG A 169 2.09 -5.98 -1.68
C ARG A 169 1.52 -7.38 -1.44
N ARG A 170 2.20 -8.18 -0.62
CA ARG A 170 1.83 -9.58 -0.35
C ARG A 170 1.97 -9.88 1.13
N SER A 171 0.94 -10.51 1.67
CA SER A 171 0.89 -10.95 3.07
C SER A 171 1.52 -12.32 3.20
N TYR A 172 2.43 -12.46 4.16
CA TYR A 172 3.08 -13.71 4.51
C TYR A 172 2.97 -13.94 6.02
N SER A 173 2.51 -15.14 6.41
CA SER A 173 2.47 -15.54 7.80
C SER A 173 3.90 -15.63 8.37
N ILE A 174 4.06 -15.18 9.61
CA ILE A 174 5.32 -15.35 10.34
C ILE A 174 5.32 -16.78 10.90
N ALA A 175 6.36 -17.55 10.53
CA ALA A 175 6.53 -18.96 10.86
C ALA A 175 7.66 -19.21 11.85
N SER A 176 8.21 -18.18 12.50
CA SER A 176 9.16 -18.29 13.62
C SER A 176 8.43 -18.33 14.96
N ASP A 177 9.13 -18.77 16.00
CA ASP A 177 8.65 -18.73 17.37
C ASP A 177 8.44 -17.27 17.81
N PRO A 178 7.25 -16.89 18.35
CA PRO A 178 7.01 -15.55 18.85
C PRO A 178 7.94 -15.09 19.99
N SER A 179 8.60 -16.02 20.69
CA SER A 179 9.59 -15.72 21.72
C SER A 179 10.96 -15.31 21.14
N ASP A 180 11.26 -15.71 19.89
CA ASP A 180 12.48 -15.30 19.18
C ASP A 180 12.25 -13.94 18.49
N ARG A 181 12.78 -12.91 19.11
CA ARG A 181 12.68 -11.53 18.59
C ARG A 181 13.80 -11.14 17.65
N GLY A 182 14.75 -12.04 17.41
CA GLY A 182 15.90 -11.79 16.53
C GLY A 182 15.54 -11.93 15.04
N LYS A 183 14.51 -12.72 14.72
CA LYS A 183 14.17 -13.00 13.31
C LYS A 183 12.71 -13.33 13.11
N TYR A 184 12.25 -13.12 11.86
CA TYR A 184 11.03 -13.74 11.34
C TYR A 184 11.39 -14.77 10.28
N ILE A 185 10.61 -15.86 10.21
CA ILE A 185 10.67 -16.85 9.12
C ILE A 185 9.41 -16.72 8.29
N LEU A 186 9.57 -16.59 6.99
CA LEU A 186 8.45 -16.45 6.05
C LEU A 186 8.50 -17.58 5.03
N GLY A 187 7.36 -18.27 4.85
CA GLY A 187 7.20 -19.28 3.82
C GLY A 187 6.53 -18.70 2.57
N ILE A 188 7.18 -18.82 1.42
CA ILE A 188 6.73 -18.24 0.15
C ILE A 188 6.47 -19.33 -0.85
N LEU A 189 5.20 -19.56 -1.18
CA LEU A 189 4.80 -20.47 -2.24
C LEU A 189 4.85 -19.75 -3.60
N ARG A 190 5.55 -20.34 -4.57
CA ARG A 190 5.51 -19.91 -5.96
C ARG A 190 4.22 -20.43 -6.61
N GLU A 191 3.20 -19.61 -6.66
CA GLU A 191 1.94 -19.99 -7.33
C GLU A 191 2.12 -20.02 -8.85
N LYS A 192 1.60 -21.09 -9.51
CA LYS A 192 1.65 -21.24 -10.97
C LYS A 192 0.99 -20.08 -11.71
N ASN A 193 -0.07 -19.50 -11.14
CA ASN A 193 -0.79 -18.34 -11.68
C ASN A 193 -0.48 -17.07 -10.88
N SER A 194 0.75 -16.91 -10.40
CA SER A 194 1.16 -15.78 -9.61
C SER A 194 0.91 -14.45 -10.32
N LYS A 195 0.36 -13.48 -9.57
CA LYS A 195 0.26 -12.08 -10.02
C LYS A 195 1.61 -11.34 -9.95
N GLY A 196 2.71 -12.07 -9.76
CA GLY A 196 4.09 -11.59 -9.87
C GLY A 196 4.86 -11.46 -8.55
N GLY A 197 4.22 -11.19 -7.40
CA GLY A 197 4.95 -10.92 -6.15
C GLY A 197 5.75 -12.12 -5.62
N SER A 198 5.13 -13.30 -5.51
CA SER A 198 5.85 -14.51 -5.07
C SER A 198 6.88 -14.99 -6.10
N ALA A 199 6.57 -14.89 -7.40
CA ALA A 199 7.53 -15.19 -8.45
C ALA A 199 8.75 -14.27 -8.37
N TRP A 200 8.53 -12.99 -8.17
CA TRP A 200 9.62 -12.02 -8.01
C TRP A 200 10.54 -12.38 -6.84
N LEU A 201 9.98 -12.73 -5.67
CA LEU A 201 10.77 -13.17 -4.51
C LEU A 201 11.58 -14.43 -4.82
N HIS A 202 10.97 -15.43 -5.47
CA HIS A 202 11.70 -16.64 -5.88
C HIS A 202 12.88 -16.39 -6.83
N GLU A 203 12.80 -15.35 -7.64
CA GLU A 203 13.76 -15.02 -8.69
C GLU A 203 14.83 -14.02 -8.24
N ASN A 204 14.51 -13.15 -7.28
CA ASN A 204 15.34 -11.97 -7.02
C ASN A 204 15.80 -11.83 -5.55
N VAL A 205 15.21 -12.57 -4.59
CA VAL A 205 15.62 -12.41 -3.20
C VAL A 205 17.01 -13.03 -2.97
N GLU A 206 17.87 -12.27 -2.29
CA GLU A 206 19.25 -12.66 -1.95
C GLU A 206 19.54 -12.35 -0.49
N VAL A 207 20.48 -13.11 0.12
CA VAL A 207 20.98 -12.83 1.47
C VAL A 207 21.64 -11.46 1.50
N GLY A 208 21.30 -10.66 2.49
CA GLY A 208 21.74 -9.28 2.62
C GLY A 208 20.79 -8.25 2.01
N MET A 209 19.80 -8.68 1.20
CA MET A 209 18.80 -7.78 0.63
C MET A 209 17.93 -7.16 1.72
N HIS A 210 17.59 -5.89 1.54
CA HIS A 210 16.63 -5.18 2.37
C HIS A 210 15.21 -5.26 1.77
N LEU A 211 14.24 -5.59 2.61
CA LEU A 211 12.83 -5.68 2.27
C LEU A 211 12.03 -4.75 3.18
N VAL A 212 11.10 -4.03 2.61
CA VAL A 212 10.18 -3.18 3.37
C VAL A 212 8.91 -3.96 3.67
N ALA A 213 8.45 -3.90 4.93
CA ALA A 213 7.24 -4.59 5.36
C ALA A 213 6.36 -3.72 6.25
N SER A 214 5.08 -4.12 6.40
CA SER A 214 4.25 -3.60 7.50
C SER A 214 4.73 -4.20 8.83
N PRO A 215 4.46 -3.54 9.98
CA PRO A 215 4.50 -4.21 11.26
C PRO A 215 3.61 -5.45 11.28
N PRO A 216 3.87 -6.44 12.16
CA PRO A 216 3.04 -7.62 12.32
C PRO A 216 1.58 -7.27 12.61
N LYS A 217 0.67 -8.01 11.97
CA LYS A 217 -0.78 -7.93 12.17
C LYS A 217 -1.29 -9.31 12.47
N ASN A 218 -2.21 -9.45 13.44
CA ASN A 218 -2.81 -10.73 13.75
C ASN A 218 -4.33 -10.67 13.51
N ASN A 219 -4.77 -11.26 12.40
CA ASN A 219 -6.18 -11.42 12.06
C ASN A 219 -6.65 -12.86 12.30
N PHE A 220 -5.78 -13.71 12.87
CA PHE A 220 -6.02 -15.14 13.14
C PHE A 220 -5.53 -15.48 14.55
N ALA A 221 -5.90 -14.65 15.53
CA ALA A 221 -5.52 -14.86 16.91
C ALA A 221 -6.25 -16.07 17.53
N ILE A 222 -5.55 -16.79 18.41
CA ILE A 222 -6.14 -17.88 19.20
C ILE A 222 -7.05 -17.26 20.24
N ILE A 223 -8.22 -17.89 20.45
CA ILE A 223 -9.13 -17.56 21.56
C ILE A 223 -8.57 -18.22 22.83
N GLN A 224 -7.99 -17.42 23.72
CA GLN A 224 -7.28 -17.92 24.91
C GLN A 224 -8.21 -18.64 25.92
N GLU A 225 -9.50 -18.30 25.93
CA GLU A 225 -10.50 -18.91 26.82
C GLU A 225 -11.02 -20.25 26.30
N ALA A 226 -10.65 -20.66 25.08
CA ALA A 226 -11.08 -21.94 24.53
C ALA A 226 -10.30 -23.10 25.19
N THR A 227 -11.02 -24.12 25.66
CA THR A 227 -10.42 -25.31 26.25
C THR A 227 -9.81 -26.29 25.25
N GLN A 228 -10.16 -26.15 23.99
CA GLN A 228 -9.65 -26.99 22.89
C GLN A 228 -9.62 -26.17 21.60
N HIS A 229 -8.60 -26.41 20.77
CA HIS A 229 -8.46 -25.81 19.44
C HIS A 229 -8.34 -26.91 18.40
N MET A 230 -9.04 -26.75 17.28
CA MET A 230 -8.85 -27.57 16.09
C MET A 230 -8.18 -26.74 15.02
N LEU A 231 -6.99 -27.13 14.62
CA LEU A 231 -6.23 -26.45 13.56
C LEU A 231 -6.37 -27.24 12.26
N ILE A 232 -6.86 -26.59 11.22
CA ILE A 232 -7.02 -27.19 9.90
C ILE A 232 -6.11 -26.41 8.95
N ALA A 233 -5.15 -27.09 8.33
CA ALA A 233 -4.21 -26.48 7.43
C ALA A 233 -4.09 -27.27 6.12
N GLY A 234 -4.04 -26.55 4.99
CA GLY A 234 -3.80 -27.11 3.65
C GLY A 234 -2.60 -26.43 2.99
N GLY A 235 -1.67 -27.22 2.48
CA GLY A 235 -0.48 -26.71 1.79
C GLY A 235 0.42 -25.87 2.72
N ILE A 236 1.00 -24.78 2.20
CA ILE A 236 1.90 -23.91 2.96
C ILE A 236 1.23 -23.19 4.13
N GLY A 237 -0.09 -23.10 4.16
CA GLY A 237 -0.85 -22.59 5.31
C GLY A 237 -0.63 -23.35 6.61
N ALA A 238 -0.11 -24.59 6.51
CA ALA A 238 0.31 -25.40 7.66
C ALA A 238 1.38 -24.71 8.53
N LEU A 239 2.25 -23.87 7.94
CA LEU A 239 3.28 -23.14 8.68
C LEU A 239 2.71 -22.25 9.78
N GLY A 240 1.68 -21.47 9.48
CA GLY A 240 1.00 -20.62 10.46
C GLY A 240 0.24 -21.44 11.54
N SER A 241 -0.31 -22.61 11.16
CA SER A 241 -1.10 -23.46 12.08
C SER A 241 -0.22 -24.25 13.04
N LEU A 242 0.98 -24.66 12.64
CA LEU A 242 1.93 -25.39 13.49
C LEU A 242 2.41 -24.54 14.68
N LEU A 243 2.62 -23.24 14.46
CA LEU A 243 3.03 -22.33 15.53
C LEU A 243 1.92 -22.05 16.55
N VAL A 244 0.68 -22.06 16.08
CA VAL A 244 -0.49 -21.98 16.97
C VAL A 244 -0.52 -23.20 17.89
N GLY A 245 -0.17 -24.40 17.39
CA GLY A 245 -0.10 -25.65 18.17
C GLY A 245 1.07 -25.73 19.16
N SER A 246 2.17 -24.96 18.94
CA SER A 246 3.34 -24.95 19.84
C SER A 246 3.20 -23.95 21.00
N ALA A 247 2.13 -23.15 21.02
CA ALA A 247 1.87 -22.14 22.06
C ALA A 247 1.07 -22.71 23.25
N PHE A 248 0.89 -24.07 23.35
CA PHE A 248 0.22 -24.78 24.44
C PHE A 248 1.17 -25.72 25.17
#